data_d90023c7a865ab388f73ab88af30fc8b
#
_entry.id   d90023c7a865ab388f73ab88af30fc8b
#
_cell.length_a   1.000
_cell.length_b   1.000
_cell.length_c   1.000
_cell.angle_alpha   90.00
_cell.angle_beta   90.00
_cell.angle_gamma   90.00
#
_symmetry.space_group_name_H-M   'P 1'
#
loop_
_entity.id
_entity.type
_entity.pdbx_description
1 polymer ?
#
loop_
_entity_poly.entity_id
_entity_poly.type
_entity_poly.pdbx_seq_one_letter_code
_entity_poly.pdbx_strand_id
1 'polypeptide(L)'
;MPQHMRDYSSLSKTLKEDASNIAGVIAALDTQEKELVLKRLTEFVRPLPERDIQKVWTETVGMFGTDAMLYCLEEWTNGKEITLDARGMSDGTLRFVAIVAAMLTIPKGTLLMIEEVDNGLHPSRAKELIKALSVLGEECGLDVLCTTHNPVLIDNLGGELIQNISFVKRDLTTGCSTISL
;
A
#
# COMPACT_ATOMS: atom_id res chain seq x y z
N MET A 1 -6.83 -9.38 -0.84
CA MET A 1 -5.80 -8.57 -0.18
C MET A 1 -6.25 -7.94 1.15
N PRO A 2 -7.11 -6.90 1.23
CA PRO A 2 -7.39 -6.24 2.53
C PRO A 2 -7.99 -7.15 3.59
N GLN A 3 -8.82 -8.10 3.22
CA GLN A 3 -9.48 -9.01 4.17
C GLN A 3 -8.48 -9.86 4.97
N HIS A 4 -7.39 -10.30 4.36
CA HIS A 4 -6.36 -11.11 5.01
C HIS A 4 -5.45 -10.32 5.96
N MET A 5 -5.40 -8.99 5.81
CA MET A 5 -4.64 -8.12 6.71
C MET A 5 -5.37 -7.83 8.03
N ARG A 6 -6.64 -8.23 8.16
CA ARG A 6 -7.46 -7.99 9.35
C ARG A 6 -7.14 -8.95 10.51
N ASP A 7 -6.41 -10.01 10.23
CA ASP A 7 -5.98 -10.99 11.23
C ASP A 7 -4.58 -10.68 11.77
N TYR A 8 -4.25 -11.30 12.88
CA TYR A 8 -2.89 -11.33 13.38
C TYR A 8 -1.98 -12.05 12.37
N SER A 9 -0.77 -11.56 12.21
CA SER A 9 0.22 -12.21 11.36
C SER A 9 1.49 -12.51 12.11
N SER A 10 2.01 -13.74 11.92
CA SER A 10 3.25 -14.17 12.56
C SER A 10 4.43 -13.32 12.07
N LEU A 11 5.40 -13.09 12.96
CA LEU A 11 6.63 -12.39 12.62
C LEU A 11 7.33 -13.10 11.46
N SER A 12 7.72 -12.35 10.44
CA SER A 12 8.32 -12.89 9.22
C SER A 12 9.30 -11.91 8.61
N LYS A 13 10.38 -12.42 8.01
CA LYS A 13 11.29 -11.59 7.21
C LYS A 13 10.85 -11.45 5.75
N THR A 14 9.89 -12.25 5.31
CA THR A 14 9.44 -12.28 3.91
C THR A 14 7.99 -11.87 3.82
N LEU A 15 7.72 -10.89 2.93
CA LEU A 15 6.37 -10.47 2.62
C LEU A 15 5.67 -11.51 1.74
N LYS A 16 4.41 -11.83 2.07
CA LYS A 16 3.56 -12.67 1.22
C LYS A 16 3.01 -11.87 0.05
N GLU A 17 2.70 -12.55 -1.05
CA GLU A 17 2.15 -11.94 -2.28
C GLU A 17 0.85 -11.16 -2.04
N ASP A 18 0.02 -11.59 -1.10
CA ASP A 18 -1.23 -10.92 -0.74
C ASP A 18 -1.07 -9.85 0.35
N ALA A 19 0.17 -9.59 0.80
CA ALA A 19 0.51 -8.70 1.91
C ALA A 19 -0.20 -9.02 3.24
N SER A 20 -0.78 -10.22 3.38
CA SER A 20 -1.54 -10.61 4.60
C SER A 20 -0.70 -10.56 5.86
N ASN A 21 0.62 -10.70 5.76
CA ASN A 21 1.54 -10.69 6.89
C ASN A 21 2.33 -9.39 7.06
N ILE A 22 1.88 -8.28 6.48
CA ILE A 22 2.62 -7.01 6.53
C ILE A 22 2.89 -6.52 7.96
N ALA A 23 1.93 -6.71 8.88
CA ALA A 23 2.12 -6.38 10.30
C ALA A 23 3.27 -7.18 10.92
N GLY A 24 3.34 -8.47 10.64
CA GLY A 24 4.42 -9.35 11.10
C GLY A 24 5.77 -9.02 10.46
N VAL A 25 5.79 -8.60 9.20
CA VAL A 25 7.03 -8.17 8.52
C VAL A 25 7.58 -6.90 9.17
N ILE A 26 6.74 -5.88 9.34
CA ILE A 26 7.16 -4.62 9.98
C ILE A 26 7.59 -4.86 11.44
N ALA A 27 6.87 -5.71 12.17
CA ALA A 27 7.19 -6.01 13.57
C ALA A 27 8.51 -6.80 13.73
N ALA A 28 8.92 -7.55 12.70
CA ALA A 28 10.16 -8.33 12.69
C ALA A 28 11.42 -7.53 12.31
N LEU A 29 11.27 -6.28 11.85
CA LEU A 29 12.39 -5.37 11.58
C LEU A 29 13.11 -5.03 12.89
N ASP A 30 14.39 -4.67 12.79
CA ASP A 30 15.08 -4.11 13.95
C ASP A 30 14.46 -2.76 14.37
N THR A 31 14.79 -2.30 15.56
CA THR A 31 14.13 -1.11 16.14
C THR A 31 14.28 0.13 15.27
N GLN A 32 15.45 0.36 14.67
CA GLN A 32 15.72 1.56 13.86
C GLN A 32 15.01 1.49 12.52
N GLU A 33 15.08 0.35 11.85
CA GLU A 33 14.37 0.10 10.59
C GLU A 33 12.86 0.21 10.78
N LYS A 34 12.33 -0.41 11.83
CA LYS A 34 10.91 -0.36 12.17
C LYS A 34 10.41 1.07 12.38
N GLU A 35 11.12 1.86 13.17
CA GLU A 35 10.77 3.27 13.41
C GLU A 35 10.77 4.08 12.11
N LEU A 36 11.77 3.88 11.25
CA LEU A 36 11.86 4.56 9.96
C LEU A 36 10.70 4.18 9.05
N VAL A 37 10.42 2.89 8.90
CA VAL A 37 9.31 2.38 8.07
C VAL A 37 7.97 2.92 8.57
N LEU A 38 7.70 2.85 9.86
CA LEU A 38 6.45 3.33 10.45
C LEU A 38 6.29 4.86 10.32
N LYS A 39 7.37 5.61 10.47
CA LYS A 39 7.37 7.05 10.23
C LYS A 39 7.03 7.36 8.78
N ARG A 40 7.73 6.75 7.82
CA ARG A 40 7.48 6.95 6.38
C ARG A 40 6.07 6.51 6.00
N LEU A 41 5.61 5.36 6.47
CA LEU A 41 4.25 4.90 6.25
C LEU A 41 3.22 5.93 6.72
N THR A 42 3.40 6.48 7.92
CA THR A 42 2.53 7.53 8.47
C THR A 42 2.56 8.80 7.60
N GLU A 43 3.72 9.23 7.09
CA GLU A 43 3.86 10.39 6.20
C GLU A 43 3.05 10.26 4.91
N PHE A 44 2.95 9.04 4.35
CA PHE A 44 2.15 8.78 3.15
C PHE A 44 0.65 8.61 3.43
N VAL A 45 0.27 8.16 4.62
CA VAL A 45 -1.14 7.94 4.97
C VAL A 45 -1.84 9.24 5.44
N ARG A 46 -1.13 10.10 6.17
CA ARG A 46 -1.70 11.36 6.69
C ARG A 46 -2.31 12.31 5.64
N PRO A 47 -1.73 12.47 4.43
CA PRO A 47 -2.31 13.33 3.40
C PRO A 47 -3.48 12.72 2.66
N LEU A 48 -3.96 11.52 3.02
CA LEU A 48 -5.18 10.97 2.44
C LEU A 48 -6.35 11.96 2.62
N PRO A 49 -7.28 12.03 1.67
CA PRO A 49 -8.29 13.09 1.62
C PRO A 49 -9.14 13.20 2.88
N GLU A 50 -9.36 12.13 3.59
CA GLU A 50 -10.13 12.09 4.83
C GLU A 50 -9.39 12.77 5.99
N ARG A 51 -8.04 12.75 5.96
CA ARG A 51 -7.14 13.37 6.96
C ARG A 51 -7.43 12.93 8.40
N ASP A 52 -8.01 11.77 8.57
CA ASP A 52 -8.37 11.19 9.86
C ASP A 52 -7.23 10.41 10.50
N ILE A 53 -6.33 9.81 9.71
CA ILE A 53 -5.24 8.98 10.21
C ILE A 53 -4.04 9.85 10.59
N GLN A 54 -3.71 9.86 11.88
CA GLN A 54 -2.58 10.61 12.43
C GLN A 54 -1.30 9.78 12.54
N LYS A 55 -1.44 8.47 12.77
CA LYS A 55 -0.33 7.56 12.98
C LYS A 55 -0.70 6.13 12.60
N VAL A 56 0.28 5.39 12.09
CA VAL A 56 0.18 3.94 11.86
C VAL A 56 1.33 3.24 12.58
N TRP A 57 1.05 2.11 13.23
CA TRP A 57 2.08 1.31 13.90
C TRP A 57 1.72 -0.16 13.98
N THR A 58 2.66 -0.98 14.43
CA THR A 58 2.43 -2.40 14.70
C THR A 58 2.78 -2.72 16.13
N GLU A 59 2.00 -3.60 16.75
CA GLU A 59 2.29 -4.16 18.07
C GLU A 59 2.37 -5.68 17.97
N THR A 60 3.31 -6.24 18.70
CA THR A 60 3.35 -7.69 18.91
C THR A 60 2.24 -8.10 19.86
N VAL A 61 1.60 -9.20 19.56
CA VAL A 61 0.45 -9.72 20.30
C VAL A 61 0.65 -11.18 20.70
N GLY A 62 -0.17 -11.63 21.65
CA GLY A 62 -0.09 -12.98 22.21
C GLY A 62 0.97 -13.11 23.32
N MET A 63 0.86 -14.21 24.09
CA MET A 63 1.70 -14.44 25.26
C MET A 63 3.20 -14.50 24.93
N PHE A 64 3.56 -14.99 23.74
CA PHE A 64 4.95 -15.17 23.32
C PHE A 64 5.44 -14.06 22.37
N GLY A 65 4.58 -13.08 22.01
CA GLY A 65 4.94 -12.00 21.08
C GLY A 65 5.36 -12.49 19.69
N THR A 66 4.82 -13.62 19.25
CA THR A 66 5.14 -14.27 17.96
C THR A 66 4.32 -13.72 16.80
N ASP A 67 3.25 -13.02 17.10
CA ASP A 67 2.34 -12.42 16.12
C ASP A 67 2.32 -10.90 16.27
N ALA A 68 1.84 -10.23 15.23
CA ALA A 68 1.69 -8.78 15.22
C ALA A 68 0.34 -8.36 14.62
N MET A 69 -0.12 -7.19 15.05
CA MET A 69 -1.31 -6.52 14.53
C MET A 69 -0.95 -5.10 14.10
N LEU A 70 -1.58 -4.66 13.02
CA LEU A 70 -1.49 -3.29 12.54
C LEU A 70 -2.54 -2.42 13.24
N TYR A 71 -2.13 -1.22 13.64
CA TYR A 71 -2.97 -0.21 14.29
C TYR A 71 -2.86 1.13 13.58
N CYS A 72 -3.92 1.94 13.70
CA CYS A 72 -3.86 3.37 13.39
C CYS A 72 -4.52 4.20 14.49
N LEU A 73 -4.09 5.46 14.58
CA LEU A 73 -4.74 6.51 15.36
C LEU A 73 -5.51 7.39 14.38
N GLU A 74 -6.82 7.46 14.53
CA GLU A 74 -7.69 8.38 13.80
C GLU A 74 -8.09 9.55 14.71
N GLU A 75 -8.08 10.77 14.15
CA GLU A 75 -8.60 11.96 14.79
C GLU A 75 -9.86 12.42 14.06
N TRP A 76 -10.99 12.40 14.73
CA TRP A 76 -12.25 12.82 14.17
C TRP A 76 -12.43 14.34 14.24
N THR A 77 -13.38 14.86 13.45
CA THR A 77 -13.68 16.31 13.32
C THR A 77 -13.98 17.02 14.64
N ASN A 78 -14.32 16.29 15.68
CA ASN A 78 -14.55 16.82 17.03
C ASN A 78 -13.31 16.79 17.94
N GLY A 79 -12.13 16.47 17.38
CA GLY A 79 -10.88 16.32 18.14
C GLY A 79 -10.80 15.03 18.96
N LYS A 80 -11.71 14.08 18.75
CA LYS A 80 -11.67 12.79 19.43
C LYS A 80 -10.70 11.85 18.71
N GLU A 81 -9.71 11.37 19.44
CA GLU A 81 -8.79 10.34 18.98
C GLU A 81 -9.34 8.93 19.25
N ILE A 82 -9.23 8.07 18.27
CA ILE A 82 -9.64 6.66 18.35
C ILE A 82 -8.53 5.78 17.79
N THR A 83 -8.10 4.80 18.57
CA THR A 83 -7.21 3.75 18.11
C THR A 83 -8.02 2.63 17.47
N LEU A 84 -7.70 2.30 16.22
CA LEU A 84 -8.28 1.17 15.49
C LEU A 84 -7.19 0.16 15.17
N ASP A 85 -7.51 -1.12 15.28
CA ASP A 85 -6.71 -2.16 14.65
C ASP A 85 -7.15 -2.39 13.18
N ALA A 86 -6.43 -3.26 12.46
CA ALA A 86 -6.71 -3.53 11.05
C ALA A 86 -8.15 -3.99 10.78
N ARG A 87 -8.84 -4.58 11.77
CA ARG A 87 -10.25 -5.02 11.64
C ARG A 87 -11.21 -3.86 11.52
N GLY A 88 -10.88 -2.73 12.17
CA GLY A 88 -11.67 -1.49 12.12
C GLY A 88 -11.37 -0.59 10.93
N MET A 89 -10.25 -0.79 10.22
CA MET A 89 -9.85 0.05 9.08
C MET A 89 -10.68 -0.26 7.83
N SER A 90 -10.87 0.74 6.96
CA SER A 90 -11.50 0.52 5.65
C SER A 90 -10.61 -0.30 4.71
N ASP A 91 -11.22 -1.02 3.74
CA ASP A 91 -10.46 -1.80 2.75
C ASP A 91 -9.50 -0.90 1.94
N GLY A 92 -9.94 0.31 1.60
CA GLY A 92 -9.10 1.27 0.88
C GLY A 92 -7.91 1.72 1.72
N THR A 93 -8.08 1.96 3.02
CA THR A 93 -6.98 2.28 3.93
C THR A 93 -5.99 1.12 4.03
N LEU A 94 -6.48 -0.09 4.26
CA LEU A 94 -5.63 -1.28 4.35
C LEU A 94 -4.85 -1.52 3.07
N ARG A 95 -5.49 -1.36 1.90
CA ARG A 95 -4.81 -1.50 0.61
C ARG A 95 -3.71 -0.47 0.40
N PHE A 96 -3.99 0.80 0.70
CA PHE A 96 -3.00 1.87 0.62
C PHE A 96 -1.81 1.59 1.54
N VAL A 97 -2.08 1.26 2.80
CA VAL A 97 -1.05 0.90 3.80
C VAL A 97 -0.24 -0.31 3.34
N ALA A 98 -0.89 -1.35 2.79
CA ALA A 98 -0.21 -2.55 2.31
C ALA A 98 0.79 -2.24 1.19
N ILE A 99 0.38 -1.45 0.20
CA ILE A 99 1.23 -1.11 -0.94
C ILE A 99 2.42 -0.26 -0.48
N VAL A 100 2.18 0.80 0.29
CA VAL A 100 3.25 1.66 0.80
C VAL A 100 4.20 0.89 1.72
N ALA A 101 3.68 0.07 2.63
CA ALA A 101 4.51 -0.73 3.52
C ALA A 101 5.31 -1.80 2.76
N ALA A 102 4.74 -2.42 1.72
CA ALA A 102 5.47 -3.33 0.85
C ALA A 102 6.67 -2.62 0.20
N MET A 103 6.46 -1.44 -0.39
CA MET A 103 7.55 -0.66 -1.00
C MET A 103 8.65 -0.27 -0.03
N LEU A 104 8.31 -0.05 1.24
CA LEU A 104 9.26 0.30 2.29
C LEU A 104 10.03 -0.90 2.87
N THR A 105 9.55 -2.13 2.65
CA THR A 105 10.10 -3.33 3.30
C THR A 105 10.74 -4.34 2.34
N ILE A 106 10.44 -4.26 1.04
CA ILE A 106 11.07 -5.15 0.05
C ILE A 106 12.48 -4.67 -0.31
N PRO A 107 13.40 -5.57 -0.69
CA PRO A 107 14.77 -5.21 -1.03
C PRO A 107 14.86 -4.30 -2.25
N LYS A 108 15.84 -3.39 -2.24
CA LYS A 108 16.19 -2.56 -3.40
C LYS A 108 16.50 -3.41 -4.63
N GLY A 109 16.09 -2.93 -5.81
CA GLY A 109 16.26 -3.64 -7.09
C GLY A 109 15.21 -4.72 -7.35
N THR A 110 14.17 -4.80 -6.51
CA THR A 110 13.03 -5.70 -6.70
C THR A 110 12.02 -5.11 -7.67
N LEU A 111 11.44 -5.94 -8.53
CA LEU A 111 10.24 -5.59 -9.30
C LEU A 111 9.00 -5.88 -8.47
N LEU A 112 8.24 -4.84 -8.13
CA LEU A 112 6.94 -4.94 -7.47
C LEU A 112 5.82 -4.93 -8.51
N MET A 113 5.07 -6.03 -8.61
CA MET A 113 3.91 -6.11 -9.49
C MET A 113 2.62 -5.99 -8.69
N ILE A 114 1.73 -5.08 -9.11
CA ILE A 114 0.45 -4.83 -8.43
C ILE A 114 -0.67 -4.89 -9.45
N GLU A 115 -1.52 -5.90 -9.33
CA GLU A 115 -2.73 -6.00 -10.15
C GLU A 115 -3.84 -5.11 -9.61
N GLU A 116 -4.57 -4.45 -10.54
CA GLU A 116 -5.69 -3.58 -10.21
C GLU A 116 -5.36 -2.63 -9.05
N VAL A 117 -4.30 -1.84 -9.23
CA VAL A 117 -3.67 -1.04 -8.16
C VAL A 117 -4.66 -0.15 -7.39
N ASP A 118 -5.70 0.32 -8.06
CA ASP A 118 -6.75 1.19 -7.54
C ASP A 118 -8.01 0.47 -7.06
N ASN A 119 -8.05 -0.86 -7.11
CA ASN A 119 -9.24 -1.62 -6.69
C ASN A 119 -9.58 -1.34 -5.22
N GLY A 120 -10.84 -0.95 -4.97
CA GLY A 120 -11.32 -0.60 -3.63
C GLY A 120 -10.87 0.78 -3.11
N LEU A 121 -10.16 1.58 -3.94
CA LEU A 121 -9.79 2.94 -3.61
C LEU A 121 -10.80 3.97 -4.16
N HIS A 122 -11.14 4.95 -3.35
CA HIS A 122 -11.82 6.14 -3.85
C HIS A 122 -10.89 6.92 -4.80
N PRO A 123 -11.39 7.56 -5.89
CA PRO A 123 -10.55 8.29 -6.86
C PRO A 123 -9.57 9.28 -6.25
N SER A 124 -9.95 9.96 -5.18
CA SER A 124 -9.06 10.88 -4.45
C SER A 124 -7.84 10.19 -3.81
N ARG A 125 -8.01 8.97 -3.32
CA ARG A 125 -6.91 8.15 -2.78
C ARG A 125 -6.01 7.58 -3.87
N ALA A 126 -6.58 7.30 -5.04
CA ALA A 126 -5.83 6.80 -6.18
C ALA A 126 -4.73 7.78 -6.63
N LYS A 127 -5.01 9.08 -6.60
CA LYS A 127 -4.01 10.13 -6.88
C LYS A 127 -2.84 10.09 -5.88
N GLU A 128 -3.13 9.98 -4.59
CA GLU A 128 -2.08 9.91 -3.56
C GLU A 128 -1.30 8.59 -3.66
N LEU A 129 -1.95 7.50 -4.08
CA LEU A 129 -1.25 6.23 -4.33
C LEU A 129 -0.25 6.35 -5.47
N ILE A 130 -0.63 6.91 -6.62
CA ILE A 130 0.28 7.12 -7.75
C ILE A 130 1.50 7.95 -7.34
N LYS A 131 1.26 9.02 -6.58
CA LYS A 131 2.35 9.83 -6.02
C LYS A 131 3.27 9.01 -5.11
N ALA A 132 2.70 8.19 -4.23
CA ALA A 132 3.47 7.31 -3.36
C ALA A 132 4.29 6.29 -4.16
N LEU A 133 3.72 5.67 -5.20
CA LEU A 133 4.41 4.74 -6.08
C LEU A 133 5.60 5.38 -6.79
N SER A 134 5.44 6.59 -7.33
CA SER A 134 6.52 7.33 -7.99
C SER A 134 7.64 7.67 -7.02
N VAL A 135 7.30 8.34 -5.91
CA VAL A 135 8.30 8.79 -4.92
C VAL A 135 9.05 7.61 -4.29
N LEU A 136 8.33 6.60 -3.83
CA LEU A 136 8.96 5.44 -3.18
C LEU A 136 9.68 4.53 -4.17
N GLY A 137 9.21 4.43 -5.42
CA GLY A 137 9.93 3.71 -6.48
C GLY A 137 11.36 4.24 -6.64
N GLU A 138 11.50 5.55 -6.73
CA GLU A 138 12.80 6.21 -6.84
C GLU A 138 13.62 6.09 -5.53
N GLU A 139 13.05 6.49 -4.39
CA GLU A 139 13.74 6.50 -3.09
C GLU A 139 14.22 5.11 -2.68
N CYS A 140 13.37 4.10 -2.84
CA CYS A 140 13.68 2.71 -2.46
C CYS A 140 14.42 1.94 -3.58
N GLY A 141 14.55 2.52 -4.78
CA GLY A 141 15.18 1.89 -5.94
C GLY A 141 14.43 0.63 -6.38
N LEU A 142 13.12 0.74 -6.55
CA LEU A 142 12.23 -0.33 -6.97
C LEU A 142 11.71 -0.08 -8.37
N ASP A 143 11.58 -1.15 -9.14
CA ASP A 143 10.77 -1.14 -10.36
C ASP A 143 9.33 -1.48 -9.99
N VAL A 144 8.36 -0.71 -10.50
CA VAL A 144 6.94 -0.92 -10.18
C VAL A 144 6.16 -1.13 -11.47
N LEU A 145 5.47 -2.26 -11.57
CA LEU A 145 4.54 -2.57 -12.65
C LEU A 145 3.14 -2.68 -12.09
N CYS A 146 2.24 -1.78 -12.51
CA CYS A 146 0.85 -1.78 -12.07
C CYS A 146 -0.09 -2.03 -13.24
N THR A 147 -1.18 -2.75 -12.98
CA THR A 147 -2.32 -2.79 -13.91
C THR A 147 -3.50 -2.01 -13.34
N THR A 148 -4.27 -1.39 -14.22
CA THR A 148 -5.54 -0.75 -13.91
C THR A 148 -6.45 -0.78 -15.14
N HIS A 149 -7.75 -0.77 -14.93
CA HIS A 149 -8.75 -0.54 -15.96
C HIS A 149 -9.56 0.75 -15.70
N ASN A 150 -9.13 1.58 -14.74
CA ASN A 150 -9.81 2.78 -14.31
C ASN A 150 -9.28 4.02 -15.06
N PRO A 151 -10.08 4.63 -15.96
CA PRO A 151 -9.65 5.81 -16.71
C PRO A 151 -9.36 6.99 -15.80
N VAL A 152 -10.03 7.11 -14.66
CA VAL A 152 -9.82 8.21 -13.71
C VAL A 152 -8.41 8.17 -13.11
N LEU A 153 -7.84 6.97 -12.92
CA LEU A 153 -6.46 6.84 -12.48
C LEU A 153 -5.51 7.40 -13.53
N ILE A 154 -5.74 7.05 -14.81
CA ILE A 154 -4.91 7.47 -15.95
C ILE A 154 -4.98 9.00 -16.11
N ASP A 155 -6.16 9.60 -16.00
CA ASP A 155 -6.36 11.06 -16.07
C ASP A 155 -5.62 11.83 -14.96
N ASN A 156 -5.32 11.18 -13.85
CA ASN A 156 -4.59 11.78 -12.73
C ASN A 156 -3.07 11.59 -12.81
N LEU A 157 -2.55 10.89 -13.83
CA LEU A 157 -1.12 10.75 -14.04
C LEU A 157 -0.53 12.09 -14.53
N GLY A 158 0.59 12.48 -13.94
CA GLY A 158 1.37 13.63 -14.45
C GLY A 158 2.01 13.31 -15.80
N GLY A 159 2.33 14.35 -16.59
CA GLY A 159 2.89 14.20 -17.94
C GLY A 159 4.13 13.30 -18.04
N GLU A 160 4.94 13.25 -16.99
CA GLU A 160 6.13 12.39 -16.92
C GLU A 160 5.80 10.89 -16.83
N LEU A 161 4.65 10.54 -16.23
CA LEU A 161 4.23 9.14 -16.09
C LEU A 161 3.46 8.62 -17.32
N ILE A 162 2.90 9.53 -18.15
CA ILE A 162 2.13 9.13 -19.33
C ILE A 162 2.98 8.32 -20.32
N GLN A 163 4.25 8.64 -20.46
CA GLN A 163 5.18 7.91 -21.34
C GLN A 163 5.45 6.47 -20.87
N ASN A 164 5.09 6.13 -19.65
CA ASN A 164 5.27 4.80 -19.08
C ASN A 164 3.99 3.95 -19.12
N ILE A 165 2.95 4.42 -19.83
CA ILE A 165 1.70 3.69 -19.97
C ILE A 165 1.77 2.77 -21.18
N SER A 166 1.34 1.52 -20.99
CA SER A 166 1.12 0.57 -22.06
C SER A 166 -0.34 0.15 -22.09
N PHE A 167 -0.96 0.20 -23.25
CA PHE A 167 -2.35 -0.24 -23.43
C PHE A 167 -2.38 -1.68 -23.92
N VAL A 168 -3.17 -2.50 -23.23
CA VAL A 168 -3.42 -3.89 -23.63
C VAL A 168 -4.85 -3.99 -24.17
N LYS A 169 -4.99 -4.43 -25.42
CA LYS A 169 -6.30 -4.63 -26.05
C LYS A 169 -6.37 -5.97 -26.75
N ARG A 170 -7.57 -6.53 -26.83
CA ARG A 170 -7.83 -7.72 -27.63
C ARG A 170 -8.17 -7.32 -29.07
N ASP A 171 -7.45 -7.88 -30.02
CA ASP A 171 -7.83 -7.79 -31.44
C ASP A 171 -9.05 -8.67 -31.69
N LEU A 172 -10.15 -8.07 -32.12
CA LEU A 172 -11.43 -8.77 -32.33
C LEU A 172 -11.41 -9.69 -33.55
N THR A 173 -10.48 -9.50 -34.48
CA THR A 173 -10.34 -10.29 -35.68
C THR A 173 -9.53 -11.55 -35.44
N THR A 174 -8.40 -11.41 -34.74
CA THR A 174 -7.47 -12.51 -34.49
C THR A 174 -7.70 -13.19 -33.14
N GLY A 175 -8.40 -12.51 -32.21
CA GLY A 175 -8.58 -12.94 -30.84
C GLY A 175 -7.31 -12.82 -29.97
N CYS A 176 -6.21 -12.31 -30.53
CA CYS A 176 -4.95 -12.12 -29.82
C CYS A 176 -4.93 -10.81 -29.00
N SER A 177 -4.18 -10.79 -27.90
CA SER A 177 -3.90 -9.55 -27.18
C SER A 177 -2.73 -8.80 -27.83
N THR A 178 -2.86 -7.49 -27.97
CA THR A 178 -1.82 -6.59 -28.47
C THR A 178 -1.48 -5.55 -27.41
N ILE A 179 -0.20 -5.20 -27.31
CA ILE A 179 0.30 -4.15 -26.43
C ILE A 179 0.72 -2.96 -27.31
N SER A 180 0.29 -1.77 -26.95
CA SER A 180 0.72 -0.53 -27.59
C SER A 180 1.18 0.47 -26.53
N LEU A 181 2.23 1.21 -26.84
CA LEU A 181 2.73 2.35 -26.08
C LEU A 181 1.94 3.59 -26.44
#